data_5ba5b9668d991a239a9625003b1ec8fa
#
_entry.id   5ba5b9668d991a239a9625003b1ec8fa
#
_cell.length_a   1.000
_cell.length_b   1.000
_cell.length_c   1.000
_cell.angle_alpha   90.00
_cell.angle_beta   90.00
_cell.angle_gamma   90.00
#
_symmetry.space_group_name_H-M   'P 1'
#
loop_
_entity.id
_entity.type
_entity.pdbx_description
1 polymer ?
#
loop_
_entity_poly.entity_id
_entity_poly.type
_entity_poly.pdbx_seq_one_letter_code
_entity_poly.pdbx_strand_id
1 'polypeptide(L)'
;MMKKRDYRPKIHFSPEEGWMNDPNGMVYVDGVYHFFYQKYPYDTSWGPMHWGHATSRDLIHWEHQPIALYPDELGFIFSGSAVYDTQNSSEYGTNENPPIIAIYTSHHKDGLEQQSIAYSNDKGRHFEKSYLNPVIKNPGISDFRDPKAFWNPVRRCWSLVLAAQDRVFFYASQDMKNWEKTGEFGPEGNHAKGVWECPDLFPIEYKGKNVWVLVVSMTKASEDDHCKMQYFLGDFDGEKFLCTCPSDEPRWLDEGFDNYAAVTFQNAKDVLLMGWGMNWQYAAQTPTEEYCGQATLARKLSLTEVDGALTLAAAPAGLEKFRHSSYPIENHTTIRTETFGLKVSGKGDATVSYTHLRAHETLMNL
;
A
#
# COMPACT_ATOMS: atom_id res chain seq x y z
N MET A 1 -32.66 24.70 -6.03
CA MET A 1 -31.41 24.17 -5.42
C MET A 1 -30.91 23.06 -6.32
N MET A 2 -29.70 23.17 -6.89
CA MET A 2 -29.07 22.04 -7.58
C MET A 2 -28.85 20.95 -6.55
N LYS A 3 -29.22 19.70 -6.87
CA LYS A 3 -28.97 18.54 -6.02
C LYS A 3 -27.44 18.44 -5.87
N LYS A 4 -26.92 18.50 -4.63
CA LYS A 4 -25.50 18.33 -4.34
C LYS A 4 -25.04 17.01 -4.99
N ARG A 5 -24.01 17.01 -5.82
CA ARG A 5 -23.51 15.79 -6.45
C ARG A 5 -22.78 15.00 -5.38
N ASP A 6 -23.23 13.80 -5.13
CA ASP A 6 -22.49 12.85 -4.30
C ASP A 6 -21.45 12.17 -5.18
N TYR A 7 -20.17 12.43 -4.91
CA TYR A 7 -19.01 11.82 -5.59
C TYR A 7 -18.46 10.63 -4.82
N ARG A 8 -19.12 10.22 -3.72
CA ARG A 8 -18.62 9.10 -2.90
C ARG A 8 -18.65 7.79 -3.70
N PRO A 9 -17.52 7.08 -3.78
CA PRO A 9 -17.42 5.83 -4.48
C PRO A 9 -18.31 4.76 -3.82
N LYS A 10 -18.81 3.81 -4.62
CA LYS A 10 -19.73 2.76 -4.14
C LYS A 10 -19.03 1.45 -3.79
N ILE A 11 -17.86 1.19 -4.37
CA ILE A 11 -17.09 -0.04 -4.15
C ILE A 11 -15.63 0.24 -3.74
N HIS A 12 -15.13 1.45 -3.93
CA HIS A 12 -13.84 1.86 -3.40
C HIS A 12 -14.00 2.41 -1.99
N PHE A 13 -13.02 2.15 -1.13
CA PHE A 13 -12.97 2.79 0.16
C PHE A 13 -12.68 4.29 0.02
N SER A 14 -13.38 5.11 0.79
CA SER A 14 -13.07 6.53 1.00
C SER A 14 -13.29 6.89 2.46
N PRO A 15 -12.57 7.86 3.03
CA PRO A 15 -12.79 8.26 4.41
C PRO A 15 -14.19 8.88 4.58
N GLU A 16 -14.79 8.79 5.76
CA GLU A 16 -16.07 9.45 6.04
C GLU A 16 -15.95 10.95 5.88
N GLU A 17 -14.84 11.52 6.38
CA GLU A 17 -14.51 12.94 6.32
C GLU A 17 -13.00 13.17 6.27
N GLY A 18 -12.60 14.37 5.87
CA GLY A 18 -11.22 14.79 5.85
C GLY A 18 -10.40 14.20 4.71
N TRP A 19 -9.09 14.26 4.83
CA TRP A 19 -8.13 13.80 3.84
C TRP A 19 -7.69 12.36 4.07
N MET A 20 -7.45 11.62 2.98
CA MET A 20 -6.70 10.35 2.99
C MET A 20 -5.72 10.28 1.83
N ASN A 21 -4.56 9.67 2.06
CA ASN A 21 -3.62 9.22 1.02
C ASN A 21 -3.17 7.77 1.27
N ASP A 22 -1.91 7.51 1.55
CA ASP A 22 -1.27 6.19 1.55
C ASP A 22 -1.99 5.14 2.39
N PRO A 23 -2.17 3.92 1.88
CA PRO A 23 -2.45 2.74 2.68
C PRO A 23 -1.33 2.47 3.68
N ASN A 24 -1.70 2.13 4.89
CA ASN A 24 -0.76 1.83 5.96
C ASN A 24 -1.20 0.58 6.75
N GLY A 25 -0.28 -0.05 7.44
CA GLY A 25 -0.56 -1.04 8.47
C GLY A 25 -1.44 -2.21 8.05
N MET A 26 -1.47 -2.56 6.76
CA MET A 26 -2.39 -3.56 6.25
C MET A 26 -2.04 -4.95 6.77
N VAL A 27 -2.95 -5.55 7.56
CA VAL A 27 -2.74 -6.85 8.19
C VAL A 27 -4.05 -7.63 8.29
N TYR A 28 -3.96 -8.95 8.12
CA TYR A 28 -5.09 -9.87 8.28
C TYR A 28 -4.97 -10.61 9.62
N VAL A 29 -6.00 -10.49 10.46
CA VAL A 29 -6.05 -11.10 11.79
C VAL A 29 -7.42 -11.73 12.03
N ASP A 30 -7.47 -13.01 12.35
CA ASP A 30 -8.68 -13.75 12.75
C ASP A 30 -9.92 -13.53 11.85
N GLY A 31 -9.72 -13.55 10.54
CA GLY A 31 -10.82 -13.37 9.58
C GLY A 31 -11.17 -11.93 9.24
N VAL A 32 -10.38 -10.97 9.72
CA VAL A 32 -10.58 -9.54 9.51
C VAL A 32 -9.37 -8.92 8.82
N TYR A 33 -9.60 -8.21 7.74
CA TYR A 33 -8.61 -7.33 7.12
C TYR A 33 -8.65 -5.99 7.81
N HIS A 34 -7.51 -5.55 8.35
CA HIS A 34 -7.31 -4.22 8.90
C HIS A 34 -6.62 -3.36 7.84
N PHE A 35 -7.17 -2.22 7.59
CA PHE A 35 -6.68 -1.22 6.67
C PHE A 35 -6.50 0.08 7.43
N PHE A 36 -5.26 0.46 7.67
CA PHE A 36 -4.93 1.78 8.17
C PHE A 36 -4.55 2.66 6.98
N TYR A 37 -4.62 3.97 7.16
CA TYR A 37 -4.32 4.91 6.09
C TYR A 37 -3.90 6.27 6.64
N GLN A 38 -3.13 6.99 5.87
CA GLN A 38 -2.81 8.38 6.18
C GLN A 38 -4.09 9.20 6.22
N LYS A 39 -4.38 9.81 7.35
CA LYS A 39 -5.61 10.59 7.58
C LYS A 39 -5.30 11.95 8.17
N TYR A 40 -5.89 13.00 7.60
CA TYR A 40 -6.05 14.27 8.27
C TYR A 40 -7.54 14.52 8.53
N PRO A 41 -7.99 14.45 9.79
CA PRO A 41 -9.43 14.45 10.09
C PRO A 41 -10.08 15.82 10.09
N TYR A 42 -9.30 16.92 10.02
CA TYR A 42 -9.81 18.28 10.24
C TYR A 42 -10.01 19.08 8.96
N ASP A 43 -9.53 18.62 7.82
CA ASP A 43 -9.67 19.28 6.53
C ASP A 43 -9.61 18.24 5.39
N THR A 44 -10.10 18.61 4.20
CA THR A 44 -9.98 17.84 2.96
C THR A 44 -8.67 18.12 2.21
N SER A 45 -7.77 18.91 2.76
CA SER A 45 -6.39 19.13 2.34
C SER A 45 -5.41 18.31 3.20
N TRP A 46 -4.22 18.06 2.68
CA TRP A 46 -3.15 17.42 3.42
C TRP A 46 -2.72 18.25 4.65
N GLY A 47 -2.51 17.60 5.79
CA GLY A 47 -2.14 18.25 7.04
C GLY A 47 -1.43 17.31 8.02
N PRO A 48 -1.37 17.61 9.32
CA PRO A 48 -0.75 16.76 10.32
C PRO A 48 -1.36 15.35 10.33
N MET A 49 -0.62 14.38 9.78
CA MET A 49 -1.12 13.03 9.54
C MET A 49 -1.33 12.22 10.81
N HIS A 50 -2.42 11.49 10.80
CA HIS A 50 -2.83 10.43 11.72
C HIS A 50 -2.90 9.10 10.97
N TRP A 51 -3.05 7.98 11.65
CA TRP A 51 -3.55 6.77 11.02
C TRP A 51 -5.05 6.63 11.25
N GLY A 52 -5.83 6.77 10.17
CA GLY A 52 -7.20 6.31 10.13
C GLY A 52 -7.24 4.78 10.12
N HIS A 53 -8.40 4.19 10.41
CA HIS A 53 -8.56 2.75 10.48
C HIS A 53 -9.91 2.32 9.90
N ALA A 54 -9.90 1.24 9.15
CA ALA A 54 -11.10 0.55 8.68
C ALA A 54 -10.88 -0.97 8.71
N THR A 55 -11.97 -1.72 8.79
CA THR A 55 -11.94 -3.18 8.81
C THR A 55 -12.87 -3.78 7.77
N SER A 56 -12.52 -4.94 7.22
CA SER A 56 -13.35 -5.68 6.27
C SER A 56 -13.19 -7.18 6.44
N ARG A 57 -14.24 -7.95 6.09
CA ARG A 57 -14.19 -9.41 6.00
C ARG A 57 -14.12 -9.91 4.56
N ASP A 58 -14.28 -9.03 3.58
CA ASP A 58 -14.43 -9.40 2.18
C ASP A 58 -13.65 -8.51 1.19
N LEU A 59 -12.94 -7.46 1.69
CA LEU A 59 -12.16 -6.47 0.94
C LEU A 59 -13.01 -5.47 0.12
N ILE A 60 -14.33 -5.54 0.22
CA ILE A 60 -15.28 -4.68 -0.50
C ILE A 60 -16.10 -3.83 0.47
N HIS A 61 -16.66 -4.43 1.50
CA HIS A 61 -17.40 -3.72 2.53
C HIS A 61 -16.48 -3.39 3.69
N TRP A 62 -16.26 -2.11 3.88
CA TRP A 62 -15.38 -1.57 4.91
C TRP A 62 -16.19 -0.88 6.01
N GLU A 63 -15.83 -1.18 7.24
CA GLU A 63 -16.37 -0.55 8.45
C GLU A 63 -15.32 0.42 8.99
N HIS A 64 -15.67 1.70 9.07
CA HIS A 64 -14.82 2.72 9.67
C HIS A 64 -14.64 2.47 11.16
N GLN A 65 -13.43 2.63 11.63
CA GLN A 65 -13.02 2.48 13.02
C GLN A 65 -12.49 3.82 13.55
N PRO A 66 -12.39 3.98 14.87
CA PRO A 66 -11.72 5.15 15.44
C PRO A 66 -10.29 5.31 14.90
N ILE A 67 -9.77 6.53 14.92
CA ILE A 67 -8.37 6.83 14.58
C ILE A 67 -7.45 5.96 15.44
N ALA A 68 -6.55 5.23 14.82
CA ALA A 68 -5.65 4.29 15.48
C ALA A 68 -4.43 4.98 16.12
N LEU A 69 -3.83 5.96 15.41
CA LEU A 69 -2.64 6.66 15.87
C LEU A 69 -2.79 8.17 15.68
N TYR A 70 -2.44 8.90 16.73
CA TYR A 70 -2.45 10.37 16.77
C TYR A 70 -1.02 10.91 16.81
N PRO A 71 -0.75 12.10 16.25
CA PRO A 71 0.50 12.81 16.45
C PRO A 71 0.87 12.96 17.93
N ASP A 72 2.17 13.05 18.21
CA ASP A 72 2.72 13.31 19.54
C ASP A 72 3.96 14.21 19.45
N GLU A 73 4.79 14.21 20.51
CA GLU A 73 6.02 14.98 20.58
C GLU A 73 7.08 14.54 19.56
N LEU A 74 7.03 13.30 19.05
CA LEU A 74 7.91 12.81 17.99
C LEU A 74 7.46 13.26 16.60
N GLY A 75 6.22 13.76 16.45
CA GLY A 75 5.72 14.35 15.23
C GLY A 75 4.43 13.73 14.69
N PHE A 76 4.20 13.95 13.40
CA PHE A 76 3.07 13.39 12.66
C PHE A 76 3.28 11.89 12.42
N ILE A 77 2.18 11.17 12.22
CA ILE A 77 2.22 9.73 11.95
C ILE A 77 2.26 9.52 10.44
N PHE A 78 3.45 9.39 9.88
CA PHE A 78 3.64 9.09 8.47
C PHE A 78 3.47 7.60 8.17
N SER A 79 3.68 7.20 6.92
CA SER A 79 3.38 5.86 6.44
C SER A 79 4.21 4.77 7.13
N GLY A 80 3.70 3.56 7.05
CA GLY A 80 4.30 2.39 7.65
C GLY A 80 3.44 1.14 7.49
N SER A 81 3.74 0.12 8.27
CA SER A 81 3.12 -1.21 8.17
C SER A 81 2.67 -1.76 9.51
N ALA A 82 1.93 -2.87 9.49
CA ALA A 82 1.61 -3.63 10.68
C ALA A 82 1.84 -5.12 10.44
N VAL A 83 2.20 -5.82 11.51
CA VAL A 83 2.35 -7.28 11.54
C VAL A 83 1.58 -7.87 12.72
N TYR A 84 1.16 -9.11 12.58
CA TYR A 84 0.60 -9.89 13.68
C TYR A 84 1.71 -10.77 14.26
N ASP A 85 2.22 -10.40 15.44
CA ASP A 85 3.33 -11.09 16.10
C ASP A 85 2.83 -12.36 16.83
N THR A 86 2.51 -13.38 16.04
CA THR A 86 1.91 -14.64 16.52
C THR A 86 2.80 -15.41 17.49
N GLN A 87 4.10 -15.10 17.56
CA GLN A 87 5.05 -15.72 18.47
C GLN A 87 5.32 -14.85 19.72
N ASN A 88 4.69 -13.67 19.77
CA ASN A 88 4.95 -12.68 20.81
C ASN A 88 6.43 -12.39 21.02
N SER A 89 7.19 -12.37 19.94
CA SER A 89 8.63 -12.12 19.95
C SER A 89 8.96 -10.70 20.45
N SER A 90 8.04 -9.78 20.28
CA SER A 90 8.14 -8.41 20.78
C SER A 90 7.86 -8.30 22.28
N GLU A 91 7.26 -9.31 22.91
CA GLU A 91 6.85 -9.31 24.32
C GLU A 91 5.88 -8.16 24.69
N TYR A 92 5.16 -7.60 23.70
CA TYR A 92 4.12 -6.60 23.95
C TYR A 92 2.75 -7.22 24.24
N GLY A 93 2.56 -8.50 23.95
CA GLY A 93 1.36 -9.28 24.24
C GLY A 93 1.66 -10.50 25.09
N THR A 94 0.90 -11.57 24.84
CA THR A 94 1.13 -12.92 25.37
C THR A 94 1.02 -13.95 24.25
N ASN A 95 1.43 -15.19 24.50
CA ASN A 95 1.28 -16.26 23.50
C ASN A 95 -0.20 -16.59 23.21
N GLU A 96 -1.07 -16.41 24.20
CA GLU A 96 -2.52 -16.60 24.07
C GLU A 96 -3.21 -15.41 23.42
N ASN A 97 -2.59 -14.23 23.49
CA ASN A 97 -3.09 -12.99 22.90
C ASN A 97 -1.94 -12.23 22.22
N PRO A 98 -1.51 -12.69 21.04
CA PRO A 98 -0.43 -12.05 20.29
C PRO A 98 -0.80 -10.63 19.88
N PRO A 99 0.16 -9.68 19.90
CA PRO A 99 -0.13 -8.30 19.56
C PRO A 99 -0.13 -8.05 18.07
N ILE A 100 -0.86 -7.04 17.63
CA ILE A 100 -0.62 -6.38 16.34
C ILE A 100 0.42 -5.29 16.62
N ILE A 101 1.53 -5.31 15.89
CA ILE A 101 2.59 -4.29 15.99
C ILE A 101 2.52 -3.41 14.75
N ALA A 102 2.26 -2.13 14.94
CA ALA A 102 2.41 -1.11 13.92
C ALA A 102 3.83 -0.54 13.98
N ILE A 103 4.49 -0.41 12.83
CA ILE A 103 5.76 0.31 12.68
C ILE A 103 5.56 1.41 11.64
N TYR A 104 5.92 2.65 12.00
CA TYR A 104 5.59 3.84 11.23
C TYR A 104 6.68 4.90 11.35
N THR A 105 6.65 5.88 10.46
CA THR A 105 7.54 7.02 10.53
C THR A 105 6.93 8.12 11.40
N SER A 106 7.67 8.54 12.42
CA SER A 106 7.43 9.78 13.14
C SER A 106 8.10 10.93 12.37
N HIS A 107 7.30 11.83 11.81
CA HIS A 107 7.78 13.00 11.08
C HIS A 107 7.70 14.24 11.95
N HIS A 108 8.83 14.66 12.50
CA HIS A 108 8.90 15.83 13.36
C HIS A 108 8.80 17.13 12.52
N LYS A 109 8.32 18.19 13.14
CA LYS A 109 8.06 19.51 12.50
C LYS A 109 9.29 20.16 11.85
N ASP A 110 10.51 19.75 12.22
CA ASP A 110 11.77 20.21 11.61
C ASP A 110 12.22 19.31 10.44
N GLY A 111 11.40 18.34 10.03
CA GLY A 111 11.68 17.42 8.95
C GLY A 111 12.45 16.16 9.34
N LEU A 112 12.74 15.95 10.63
CA LEU A 112 13.39 14.72 11.10
C LEU A 112 12.42 13.55 11.01
N GLU A 113 12.78 12.51 10.29
CA GLU A 113 12.03 11.26 10.13
C GLU A 113 12.73 10.12 10.84
N GLN A 114 12.02 9.43 11.74
CA GLN A 114 12.52 8.30 12.51
C GLN A 114 11.44 7.23 12.61
N GLN A 115 11.82 5.96 12.83
CA GLN A 115 10.82 4.90 12.86
C GLN A 115 10.42 4.60 14.29
N SER A 116 9.11 4.52 14.50
CA SER A 116 8.46 4.28 15.78
C SER A 116 7.52 3.08 15.71
N ILE A 117 7.20 2.50 16.84
CA ILE A 117 6.25 1.39 16.96
C ILE A 117 5.12 1.70 17.93
N ALA A 118 3.97 1.10 17.63
CA ALA A 118 2.83 1.00 18.54
C ALA A 118 2.30 -0.44 18.50
N TYR A 119 1.60 -0.85 19.54
CA TYR A 119 1.08 -2.21 19.64
C TYR A 119 -0.37 -2.22 20.12
N SER A 120 -1.09 -3.25 19.71
CA SER A 120 -2.47 -3.49 20.10
C SER A 120 -2.65 -4.90 20.64
N ASN A 121 -3.23 -5.01 21.84
CA ASN A 121 -3.57 -6.26 22.50
C ASN A 121 -5.07 -6.58 22.44
N ASP A 122 -5.84 -5.79 21.69
CA ASP A 122 -7.28 -5.94 21.55
C ASP A 122 -7.72 -6.03 20.07
N LYS A 123 -6.84 -6.64 19.25
CA LYS A 123 -7.07 -6.88 17.82
C LYS A 123 -7.29 -5.59 17.01
N GLY A 124 -6.47 -4.60 17.26
CA GLY A 124 -6.42 -3.36 16.48
C GLY A 124 -7.45 -2.31 16.88
N ARG A 125 -8.18 -2.48 18.00
CA ARG A 125 -9.14 -1.47 18.46
C ARG A 125 -8.46 -0.26 19.08
N HIS A 126 -7.40 -0.50 19.87
CA HIS A 126 -6.59 0.54 20.50
C HIS A 126 -5.12 0.22 20.30
N PHE A 127 -4.31 1.26 20.11
CA PHE A 127 -2.86 1.16 20.01
C PHE A 127 -2.19 1.96 21.11
N GLU A 128 -1.18 1.36 21.73
CA GLU A 128 -0.26 2.00 22.66
C GLU A 128 1.09 2.22 22.00
N LYS A 129 1.63 3.44 22.07
CA LYS A 129 2.97 3.74 21.55
C LYS A 129 4.03 3.22 22.48
N SER A 130 5.08 2.63 21.94
CA SER A 130 6.21 2.15 22.72
C SER A 130 6.97 3.30 23.39
N TYR A 131 7.33 3.13 24.62
CA TYR A 131 8.21 4.06 25.36
C TYR A 131 9.67 4.02 24.84
N LEU A 132 10.01 3.04 24.00
CA LEU A 132 11.32 2.90 23.37
C LEU A 132 11.47 3.74 22.07
N ASN A 133 10.40 4.38 21.63
CA ASN A 133 10.43 5.15 20.40
C ASN A 133 11.43 6.33 20.46
N PRO A 134 12.14 6.62 19.37
CA PRO A 134 12.13 5.89 18.11
C PRO A 134 12.98 4.61 18.17
N VAL A 135 12.51 3.50 17.54
CA VAL A 135 13.24 2.23 17.49
C VAL A 135 14.29 2.16 16.38
N ILE A 136 14.15 2.99 15.33
CA ILE A 136 15.19 3.22 14.31
C ILE A 136 15.38 4.72 14.20
N LYS A 137 16.53 5.19 14.67
CA LYS A 137 16.93 6.61 14.60
C LYS A 137 17.42 6.95 13.19
N ASN A 138 17.13 8.16 12.76
CA ASN A 138 17.63 8.67 11.49
C ASN A 138 19.16 8.83 11.52
N PRO A 139 19.90 8.23 10.59
CA PRO A 139 21.36 8.38 10.53
C PRO A 139 21.83 9.70 9.86
N GLY A 140 20.95 10.69 9.67
CA GLY A 140 21.26 11.95 9.00
C GLY A 140 20.89 11.96 7.50
N ILE A 141 19.88 11.18 7.11
CA ILE A 141 19.42 11.04 5.72
C ILE A 141 18.05 11.74 5.60
N SER A 142 17.87 12.56 4.57
CA SER A 142 16.54 13.06 4.20
C SER A 142 15.69 11.96 3.59
N ASP A 143 14.37 12.10 3.63
CA ASP A 143 13.44 11.11 3.07
C ASP A 143 13.71 9.68 3.57
N PHE A 144 13.79 9.55 4.90
CA PHE A 144 14.06 8.30 5.62
C PHE A 144 12.77 7.78 6.27
N ARG A 145 11.89 7.14 5.47
CA ARG A 145 10.51 6.86 5.87
C ARG A 145 9.91 5.59 5.29
N ASP A 146 8.69 5.27 5.72
CA ASP A 146 7.79 4.25 5.19
C ASP A 146 8.29 2.82 5.44
N PRO A 147 8.43 2.40 6.72
CA PRO A 147 8.92 1.08 7.07
C PRO A 147 7.90 -0.01 6.74
N LYS A 148 8.32 -1.06 6.04
CA LYS A 148 7.54 -2.28 5.82
C LYS A 148 8.20 -3.46 6.50
N ALA A 149 7.62 -3.92 7.59
CA ALA A 149 8.07 -5.08 8.33
C ALA A 149 7.38 -6.37 7.85
N PHE A 150 8.09 -7.48 7.88
CA PHE A 150 7.59 -8.81 7.57
C PHE A 150 8.41 -9.89 8.28
N TRP A 151 7.80 -11.07 8.49
CA TRP A 151 8.53 -12.23 9.01
C TRP A 151 9.45 -12.80 7.94
N ASN A 152 10.73 -12.96 8.25
CA ASN A 152 11.74 -13.54 7.39
C ASN A 152 11.96 -15.02 7.74
N PRO A 153 11.45 -15.97 6.95
CA PRO A 153 11.56 -17.40 7.26
C PRO A 153 12.98 -17.92 7.09
N VAL A 154 13.83 -17.25 6.29
CA VAL A 154 15.23 -17.67 6.06
C VAL A 154 16.07 -17.45 7.31
N ARG A 155 15.97 -16.27 7.90
CA ARG A 155 16.72 -15.90 9.11
C ARG A 155 15.96 -16.15 10.41
N ARG A 156 14.68 -16.48 10.34
CA ARG A 156 13.79 -16.65 11.49
C ARG A 156 13.77 -15.43 12.41
N CYS A 157 13.61 -14.27 11.81
CA CYS A 157 13.53 -12.97 12.47
C CYS A 157 12.60 -12.04 11.71
N TRP A 158 12.35 -10.87 12.25
CA TRP A 158 11.71 -9.80 11.51
C TRP A 158 12.69 -9.16 10.55
N SER A 159 12.27 -8.93 9.33
CA SER A 159 12.96 -8.05 8.38
C SER A 159 12.10 -6.82 8.14
N LEU A 160 12.76 -5.74 7.73
CA LEU A 160 12.12 -4.48 7.40
C LEU A 160 12.81 -3.87 6.19
N VAL A 161 12.04 -3.39 5.25
CA VAL A 161 12.48 -2.54 4.15
C VAL A 161 12.02 -1.11 4.40
N LEU A 162 12.90 -0.14 4.20
CA LEU A 162 12.71 1.27 4.52
C LEU A 162 13.23 2.14 3.38
N ALA A 163 12.45 3.10 2.92
CA ALA A 163 12.89 4.05 1.93
C ALA A 163 13.93 5.05 2.51
N ALA A 164 14.94 5.35 1.71
CA ALA A 164 16.03 6.25 2.04
C ALA A 164 16.48 6.98 0.77
N GLN A 165 15.80 8.05 0.42
CA GLN A 165 15.99 8.83 -0.81
C GLN A 165 15.72 8.03 -2.09
N ASP A 166 16.75 7.66 -2.86
CA ASP A 166 16.66 6.94 -4.14
C ASP A 166 16.91 5.43 -4.01
N ARG A 167 16.80 4.88 -2.79
CA ARG A 167 17.09 3.48 -2.47
C ARG A 167 16.26 2.99 -1.30
N VAL A 168 16.39 1.72 -1.00
CA VAL A 168 15.85 1.12 0.21
C VAL A 168 16.96 0.53 1.08
N PHE A 169 16.76 0.61 2.41
CA PHE A 169 17.58 -0.09 3.39
C PHE A 169 16.83 -1.30 3.92
N PHE A 170 17.59 -2.37 4.20
CA PHE A 170 17.08 -3.55 4.88
C PHE A 170 17.58 -3.60 6.31
N TYR A 171 16.68 -4.01 7.20
CA TYR A 171 16.97 -4.19 8.61
C TYR A 171 16.50 -5.57 9.07
N ALA A 172 17.09 -6.08 10.14
CA ALA A 172 16.66 -7.28 10.83
C ALA A 172 16.49 -7.02 12.33
N SER A 173 15.53 -7.73 12.96
CA SER A 173 15.28 -7.67 14.39
C SER A 173 14.73 -9.00 14.90
N GLN A 174 15.11 -9.39 16.12
CA GLN A 174 14.54 -10.55 16.81
C GLN A 174 13.27 -10.19 17.62
N ASP A 175 13.10 -8.91 17.95
CA ASP A 175 12.15 -8.42 18.95
C ASP A 175 11.34 -7.18 18.51
N MET A 176 11.46 -6.73 17.27
CA MET A 176 10.83 -5.51 16.72
C MET A 176 11.27 -4.20 17.42
N LYS A 177 12.10 -4.27 18.45
CA LYS A 177 12.58 -3.13 19.26
C LYS A 177 13.98 -2.71 18.87
N ASN A 178 14.83 -3.70 18.60
CA ASN A 178 16.24 -3.52 18.26
C ASN A 178 16.47 -3.93 16.81
N TRP A 179 16.84 -2.98 15.97
CA TRP A 179 16.99 -3.16 14.53
C TRP A 179 18.43 -2.96 14.09
N GLU A 180 18.94 -3.89 13.30
CA GLU A 180 20.25 -3.83 12.67
C GLU A 180 20.13 -3.69 11.16
N LYS A 181 20.81 -2.73 10.55
CA LYS A 181 20.87 -2.60 9.09
C LYS A 181 21.66 -3.77 8.50
N THR A 182 21.05 -4.51 7.56
CA THR A 182 21.64 -5.68 6.93
C THR A 182 22.12 -5.43 5.51
N GLY A 183 21.48 -4.50 4.80
CA GLY A 183 21.80 -4.23 3.41
C GLY A 183 21.08 -3.03 2.83
N GLU A 184 21.23 -2.85 1.53
CA GLU A 184 20.53 -1.83 0.75
C GLU A 184 20.35 -2.27 -0.70
N PHE A 185 19.40 -1.63 -1.41
CA PHE A 185 19.20 -1.79 -2.85
C PHE A 185 18.79 -0.45 -3.45
N GLY A 186 19.35 -0.11 -4.59
CA GLY A 186 19.15 1.13 -5.34
C GLY A 186 20.40 2.01 -5.40
N PRO A 187 20.43 3.04 -6.26
CA PRO A 187 19.44 3.42 -7.28
C PRO A 187 19.57 2.60 -8.58
N GLU A 188 20.30 1.52 -8.59
CA GLU A 188 20.59 0.69 -9.75
C GLU A 188 19.31 0.11 -10.36
N GLY A 189 19.19 0.15 -11.70
CA GLY A 189 18.00 -0.28 -12.42
C GLY A 189 16.82 0.68 -12.28
N ASN A 190 17.03 1.85 -11.72
CA ASN A 190 16.05 2.90 -11.60
C ASN A 190 16.31 4.00 -12.65
N HIS A 191 15.40 4.17 -13.58
CA HIS A 191 15.46 5.24 -14.58
C HIS A 191 14.66 6.47 -14.17
N ALA A 192 13.81 6.37 -13.16
CA ALA A 192 13.08 7.50 -12.62
C ALA A 192 13.94 8.23 -11.59
N LYS A 193 14.09 9.53 -11.76
CA LYS A 193 14.79 10.41 -10.83
C LYS A 193 13.82 10.87 -9.78
N GLY A 194 13.33 10.14 -8.90
CA GLY A 194 12.41 10.54 -7.84
C GLY A 194 12.90 10.05 -6.49
N VAL A 195 12.26 10.54 -5.45
CA VAL A 195 12.41 9.98 -4.11
C VAL A 195 11.60 8.68 -4.05
N TRP A 196 12.18 7.64 -3.48
CA TRP A 196 11.48 6.39 -3.23
C TRP A 196 10.69 6.48 -1.95
N GLU A 197 9.45 5.97 -2.01
CA GLU A 197 8.49 5.96 -0.91
C GLU A 197 7.77 4.62 -0.83
N CYS A 198 7.18 4.31 0.30
CA CYS A 198 6.30 3.17 0.53
C CYS A 198 6.82 1.85 -0.07
N PRO A 199 8.04 1.42 0.27
CA PRO A 199 8.58 0.18 -0.25
C PRO A 199 7.83 -1.03 0.32
N ASP A 200 7.74 -2.10 -0.48
CA ASP A 200 7.24 -3.39 -0.01
C ASP A 200 8.07 -4.53 -0.61
N LEU A 201 8.33 -5.57 0.17
CA LEU A 201 9.11 -6.72 -0.24
C LEU A 201 8.39 -8.00 0.17
N PHE A 202 8.04 -8.82 -0.81
CA PHE A 202 7.27 -10.04 -0.59
C PHE A 202 7.60 -11.13 -1.62
N PRO A 203 7.47 -12.43 -1.26
CA PRO A 203 7.62 -13.52 -2.19
C PRO A 203 6.31 -13.84 -2.91
N ILE A 204 6.42 -14.21 -4.18
CA ILE A 204 5.35 -14.88 -4.93
C ILE A 204 5.88 -16.23 -5.43
N GLU A 205 5.13 -17.31 -5.16
CA GLU A 205 5.47 -18.61 -5.69
C GLU A 205 5.20 -18.66 -7.21
N TYR A 206 6.22 -19.04 -7.96
CA TYR A 206 6.13 -19.26 -9.39
C TYR A 206 6.86 -20.55 -9.79
N LYS A 207 6.13 -21.51 -10.38
CA LYS A 207 6.67 -22.82 -10.79
C LYS A 207 7.45 -23.54 -9.67
N GLY A 208 6.92 -23.48 -8.43
CA GLY A 208 7.49 -24.16 -7.26
C GLY A 208 8.70 -23.46 -6.62
N LYS A 209 8.98 -22.21 -6.99
CA LYS A 209 10.03 -21.37 -6.41
C LYS A 209 9.47 -20.03 -5.98
N ASN A 210 9.98 -19.48 -4.90
CA ASN A 210 9.69 -18.11 -4.52
C ASN A 210 10.51 -17.15 -5.38
N VAL A 211 9.83 -16.19 -6.01
CA VAL A 211 10.42 -15.01 -6.63
C VAL A 211 10.07 -13.84 -5.73
N TRP A 212 11.07 -13.12 -5.28
CA TRP A 212 10.85 -11.94 -4.46
C TRP A 212 10.54 -10.73 -5.33
N VAL A 213 9.54 -9.98 -4.92
CA VAL A 213 9.09 -8.76 -5.58
C VAL A 213 9.35 -7.59 -4.63
N LEU A 214 10.15 -6.64 -5.06
CA LEU A 214 10.29 -5.35 -4.42
C LEU A 214 9.47 -4.34 -5.20
N VAL A 215 8.55 -3.64 -4.54
CA VAL A 215 7.83 -2.49 -5.12
C VAL A 215 8.25 -1.23 -4.40
N VAL A 216 8.28 -0.12 -5.14
CA VAL A 216 8.54 1.22 -4.60
C VAL A 216 7.63 2.23 -5.28
N SER A 217 7.14 3.18 -4.53
CA SER A 217 6.51 4.38 -5.05
C SER A 217 7.57 5.43 -5.31
N MET A 218 7.42 6.20 -6.38
CA MET A 218 8.38 7.24 -6.73
C MET A 218 7.68 8.56 -6.94
N THR A 219 8.19 9.59 -6.30
CA THR A 219 7.74 10.95 -6.57
C THR A 219 8.05 11.34 -8.01
N LYS A 220 7.34 12.33 -8.53
CA LYS A 220 7.63 12.85 -9.88
C LYS A 220 9.07 13.35 -9.99
N ALA A 221 9.72 13.03 -11.09
CA ALA A 221 11.10 13.45 -11.36
C ALA A 221 11.20 14.85 -11.98
N SER A 222 10.12 15.33 -12.60
CA SER A 222 10.02 16.65 -13.26
C SER A 222 8.59 17.16 -13.21
N GLU A 223 8.36 18.41 -13.60
CA GLU A 223 7.00 18.99 -13.65
C GLU A 223 6.08 18.29 -14.65
N ASP A 224 6.64 17.69 -15.70
CA ASP A 224 5.88 16.98 -16.74
C ASP A 224 5.64 15.50 -16.40
N ASP A 225 6.18 15.00 -15.31
CA ASP A 225 6.02 13.63 -14.85
C ASP A 225 4.97 13.51 -13.74
N HIS A 226 4.52 12.31 -13.45
CA HIS A 226 3.61 12.00 -12.36
C HIS A 226 4.20 10.94 -11.43
N CYS A 227 3.64 10.85 -10.23
CA CYS A 227 4.01 9.81 -9.29
C CYS A 227 3.66 8.42 -9.86
N LYS A 228 4.57 7.48 -9.75
CA LYS A 228 4.45 6.12 -10.29
C LYS A 228 4.92 5.09 -9.29
N MET A 229 4.60 3.84 -9.55
CA MET A 229 5.12 2.71 -8.80
C MET A 229 5.92 1.79 -9.70
N GLN A 230 7.15 1.49 -9.30
CA GLN A 230 8.04 0.56 -9.98
C GLN A 230 8.11 -0.76 -9.21
N TYR A 231 8.33 -1.89 -9.91
CA TYR A 231 8.64 -3.16 -9.27
C TYR A 231 9.92 -3.79 -9.83
N PHE A 232 10.56 -4.58 -8.99
CA PHE A 232 11.74 -5.36 -9.30
C PHE A 232 11.47 -6.83 -8.96
N LEU A 233 11.98 -7.74 -9.78
CA LEU A 233 11.93 -9.17 -9.52
C LEU A 233 13.33 -9.66 -9.16
N GLY A 234 13.41 -10.57 -8.17
CA GLY A 234 14.70 -11.04 -7.72
C GLY A 234 14.62 -12.11 -6.65
N ASP A 235 15.69 -12.23 -5.92
CA ASP A 235 15.84 -13.07 -4.74
C ASP A 235 16.12 -12.21 -3.51
N PHE A 236 15.75 -12.70 -2.35
CA PHE A 236 16.09 -12.11 -1.06
C PHE A 236 16.80 -13.16 -0.21
N ASP A 237 18.07 -12.94 0.09
CA ASP A 237 18.90 -13.87 0.85
C ASP A 237 18.66 -13.81 2.38
N GLY A 238 17.74 -12.96 2.80
CA GLY A 238 17.41 -12.69 4.19
C GLY A 238 18.09 -11.43 4.74
N GLU A 239 18.99 -10.80 4.00
CA GLU A 239 19.71 -9.58 4.37
C GLU A 239 19.58 -8.48 3.34
N LYS A 240 19.58 -8.83 2.05
CA LYS A 240 19.51 -7.88 0.94
C LYS A 240 18.74 -8.48 -0.23
N PHE A 241 18.19 -7.60 -1.04
CA PHE A 241 17.52 -7.96 -2.29
C PHE A 241 18.55 -8.02 -3.44
N LEU A 242 18.46 -9.08 -4.24
CA LEU A 242 19.28 -9.31 -5.43
C LEU A 242 18.36 -9.29 -6.65
N CYS A 243 18.37 -8.19 -7.40
CA CYS A 243 17.58 -8.08 -8.63
C CYS A 243 18.10 -9.07 -9.68
N THR A 244 17.24 -9.99 -10.10
CA THR A 244 17.56 -11.00 -11.13
C THR A 244 17.08 -10.61 -12.52
N CYS A 245 16.34 -9.53 -12.62
CA CYS A 245 15.83 -8.96 -13.86
C CYS A 245 16.25 -7.49 -13.98
N PRO A 246 17.57 -7.19 -14.04
CA PRO A 246 18.00 -5.82 -14.28
C PRO A 246 17.45 -5.38 -15.63
N SER A 247 16.86 -4.20 -15.67
CA SER A 247 16.31 -3.61 -16.88
C SER A 247 16.81 -2.19 -16.99
N ASP A 248 17.21 -1.81 -18.20
CA ASP A 248 17.50 -0.41 -18.50
C ASP A 248 16.21 0.41 -18.58
N GLU A 249 15.06 -0.28 -18.63
CA GLU A 249 13.74 0.34 -18.59
C GLU A 249 13.00 -0.02 -17.31
N PRO A 250 12.33 0.95 -16.65
CA PRO A 250 11.56 0.69 -15.45
C PRO A 250 10.37 -0.23 -15.74
N ARG A 251 10.08 -1.13 -14.83
CA ARG A 251 8.87 -1.95 -14.85
C ARG A 251 7.83 -1.31 -13.96
N TRP A 252 6.80 -0.78 -14.57
CA TRP A 252 5.73 -0.10 -13.86
C TRP A 252 4.73 -1.11 -13.30
N LEU A 253 4.30 -0.88 -12.06
CA LEU A 253 3.25 -1.68 -11.42
C LEU A 253 1.90 -1.44 -12.11
N ASP A 254 1.72 -0.26 -12.66
CA ASP A 254 0.49 0.21 -13.27
C ASP A 254 0.82 1.21 -14.38
N GLU A 255 0.08 1.14 -15.47
CA GLU A 255 0.15 2.11 -16.57
C GLU A 255 -0.86 3.26 -16.39
N GLY A 256 -1.76 3.14 -15.41
CA GLY A 256 -2.73 4.17 -15.06
C GLY A 256 -2.10 5.32 -14.28
N PHE A 257 -2.88 6.41 -14.18
CA PHE A 257 -2.46 7.63 -13.49
C PHE A 257 -2.64 7.52 -11.97
N ASP A 258 -3.61 6.73 -11.52
CA ASP A 258 -4.05 6.63 -10.13
C ASP A 258 -3.80 5.25 -9.54
N ASN A 259 -2.69 5.07 -8.93
CA ASN A 259 -2.34 3.98 -8.03
C ASN A 259 -0.99 4.29 -7.41
N TYR A 260 -0.98 4.86 -6.23
CA TYR A 260 0.24 5.28 -5.54
C TYR A 260 0.32 4.70 -4.14
N ALA A 261 1.53 4.64 -3.58
CA ALA A 261 1.81 4.14 -2.22
C ALA A 261 1.22 2.76 -1.93
N ALA A 262 1.05 1.91 -2.98
CA ALA A 262 0.42 0.63 -2.81
C ALA A 262 1.32 -0.36 -2.09
N VAL A 263 0.77 -1.02 -1.07
CA VAL A 263 1.46 -2.03 -0.25
C VAL A 263 0.57 -3.26 -0.03
N THR A 264 1.18 -4.36 0.41
CA THR A 264 0.49 -5.64 0.60
C THR A 264 -0.02 -5.83 2.02
N PHE A 265 -1.07 -6.66 2.15
CA PHE A 265 -1.54 -7.15 3.44
C PHE A 265 -0.59 -8.19 4.01
N GLN A 266 -0.13 -7.97 5.24
CA GLN A 266 0.61 -8.96 5.99
C GLN A 266 -0.34 -10.06 6.52
N ASN A 267 0.18 -11.27 6.71
CA ASN A 267 -0.54 -12.43 7.25
C ASN A 267 -1.77 -12.87 6.45
N ALA A 268 -1.99 -12.34 5.24
CA ALA A 268 -3.04 -12.81 4.33
C ALA A 268 -2.57 -14.06 3.56
N LYS A 269 -3.52 -14.93 3.18
CA LYS A 269 -3.21 -16.15 2.42
C LYS A 269 -2.69 -15.84 1.01
N ASP A 270 -3.29 -14.87 0.36
CA ASP A 270 -2.91 -14.40 -0.97
C ASP A 270 -2.09 -13.11 -0.83
N VAL A 271 -1.23 -12.83 -1.79
CA VAL A 271 -0.55 -11.54 -1.89
C VAL A 271 -1.56 -10.52 -2.42
N LEU A 272 -2.09 -9.73 -1.52
CA LEU A 272 -3.13 -8.73 -1.78
C LEU A 272 -2.56 -7.34 -1.62
N LEU A 273 -2.69 -6.52 -2.66
CA LEU A 273 -2.15 -5.16 -2.73
C LEU A 273 -3.30 -4.15 -2.82
N MET A 274 -3.20 -3.05 -2.08
CA MET A 274 -4.06 -1.86 -2.24
C MET A 274 -3.20 -0.60 -2.24
N GLY A 275 -3.62 0.40 -3.02
CA GLY A 275 -2.94 1.69 -3.16
C GLY A 275 -3.88 2.86 -2.91
N TRP A 276 -3.31 4.04 -2.91
CA TRP A 276 -4.06 5.28 -3.02
C TRP A 276 -4.55 5.46 -4.45
N GLY A 277 -5.87 5.48 -4.63
CA GLY A 277 -6.54 5.58 -5.93
C GLY A 277 -6.62 7.03 -6.42
N MET A 278 -5.55 7.79 -6.27
CA MET A 278 -5.42 9.18 -6.70
C MET A 278 -3.95 9.49 -7.02
N ASN A 279 -3.69 10.75 -7.40
CA ASN A 279 -2.35 11.25 -7.71
C ASN A 279 -2.13 12.65 -7.12
N TRP A 280 -0.92 12.92 -6.63
CA TRP A 280 -0.54 14.20 -6.03
C TRP A 280 -0.76 15.41 -6.94
N GLN A 281 -0.74 15.23 -8.26
CA GLN A 281 -0.92 16.33 -9.21
C GLN A 281 -2.30 16.98 -9.14
N TYR A 282 -3.34 16.24 -8.73
CA TYR A 282 -4.71 16.76 -8.72
C TYR A 282 -5.48 16.50 -7.42
N ALA A 283 -4.94 15.71 -6.49
CA ALA A 283 -5.67 15.27 -5.30
C ALA A 283 -6.29 16.42 -4.50
N ALA A 284 -5.58 17.55 -4.38
CA ALA A 284 -6.10 18.74 -3.70
C ALA A 284 -7.16 19.52 -4.51
N GLN A 285 -7.51 19.09 -5.72
CA GLN A 285 -8.43 19.80 -6.64
C GLN A 285 -9.71 19.00 -6.91
N THR A 286 -9.97 17.96 -6.13
CA THR A 286 -11.20 17.17 -6.30
C THR A 286 -12.43 17.94 -5.87
N PRO A 287 -13.60 17.73 -6.54
CA PRO A 287 -14.83 18.45 -6.23
C PRO A 287 -15.58 17.89 -5.00
N THR A 288 -14.91 17.13 -4.16
CA THR A 288 -15.46 16.56 -2.93
C THR A 288 -15.35 17.57 -1.78
N GLU A 289 -16.44 17.80 -1.05
CA GLU A 289 -16.48 18.83 -0.02
C GLU A 289 -16.24 18.30 1.41
N GLU A 290 -16.65 17.07 1.68
CA GLU A 290 -16.59 16.47 3.02
C GLU A 290 -15.35 15.58 3.20
N TYR A 291 -14.83 15.02 2.12
CA TYR A 291 -13.70 14.12 2.12
C TYR A 291 -12.81 14.35 0.89
N CYS A 292 -11.58 13.90 0.96
CA CYS A 292 -10.66 13.82 -0.16
C CYS A 292 -9.86 12.52 -0.08
N GLY A 293 -9.76 11.82 -1.21
CA GLY A 293 -9.03 10.56 -1.30
C GLY A 293 -9.93 9.33 -1.37
N GLN A 294 -9.37 8.29 -1.98
CA GLN A 294 -9.96 6.95 -2.04
C GLN A 294 -8.85 5.91 -2.17
N ALA A 295 -9.12 4.68 -1.76
CA ALA A 295 -8.23 3.55 -2.01
C ALA A 295 -8.57 2.86 -3.34
N THR A 296 -7.59 2.21 -3.97
CA THR A 296 -7.86 1.26 -5.05
C THR A 296 -8.62 0.05 -4.50
N LEU A 297 -9.22 -0.76 -5.37
CA LEU A 297 -9.66 -2.09 -4.96
C LEU A 297 -8.46 -2.96 -4.60
N ALA A 298 -8.67 -3.90 -3.67
CA ALA A 298 -7.65 -4.91 -3.41
C ALA A 298 -7.37 -5.73 -4.68
N ARG A 299 -6.11 -5.96 -4.99
CA ARG A 299 -5.65 -6.75 -6.14
C ARG A 299 -4.86 -7.96 -5.65
N LYS A 300 -5.19 -9.12 -6.14
CA LYS A 300 -4.37 -10.32 -5.97
C LYS A 300 -3.23 -10.29 -6.98
N LEU A 301 -2.01 -10.34 -6.49
CA LEU A 301 -0.81 -10.39 -7.31
C LEU A 301 -0.44 -11.82 -7.66
N SER A 302 0.11 -12.00 -8.84
CA SER A 302 0.67 -13.26 -9.35
C SER A 302 1.79 -12.97 -10.35
N LEU A 303 2.53 -14.00 -10.73
CA LEU A 303 3.54 -13.89 -11.79
C LEU A 303 3.07 -14.65 -13.03
N THR A 304 3.32 -14.06 -14.19
CA THR A 304 3.03 -14.64 -15.51
C THR A 304 4.18 -14.36 -16.47
N GLU A 305 4.21 -15.06 -17.59
CA GLU A 305 5.15 -14.76 -18.69
C GLU A 305 4.41 -13.98 -19.79
N VAL A 306 4.97 -12.85 -20.17
CA VAL A 306 4.52 -12.03 -21.29
C VAL A 306 5.72 -11.86 -22.23
N ASP A 307 5.59 -12.29 -23.48
CA ASP A 307 6.65 -12.25 -24.50
C ASP A 307 8.00 -12.84 -24.03
N GLY A 308 7.92 -13.91 -23.22
CA GLY A 308 9.09 -14.60 -22.67
C GLY A 308 9.71 -13.94 -21.43
N ALA A 309 9.17 -12.81 -20.98
CA ALA A 309 9.61 -12.11 -19.77
C ALA A 309 8.67 -12.40 -18.61
N LEU A 310 9.25 -12.73 -17.42
CA LEU A 310 8.49 -12.86 -16.19
C LEU A 310 7.96 -11.49 -15.78
N THR A 311 6.64 -11.39 -15.55
CA THR A 311 5.92 -10.14 -15.33
C THR A 311 4.98 -10.26 -14.14
N LEU A 312 4.88 -9.20 -13.35
CA LEU A 312 3.91 -9.10 -12.27
C LEU A 312 2.52 -8.82 -12.84
N ALA A 313 1.56 -9.65 -12.48
CA ALA A 313 0.16 -9.52 -12.88
C ALA A 313 -0.71 -9.25 -11.66
N ALA A 314 -1.74 -8.45 -11.84
CA ALA A 314 -2.70 -8.07 -10.81
C ALA A 314 -4.13 -8.35 -11.27
N ALA A 315 -4.97 -8.90 -10.39
CA ALA A 315 -6.39 -9.10 -10.64
C ALA A 315 -7.21 -8.60 -9.45
N PRO A 316 -8.38 -7.96 -9.68
CA PRO A 316 -9.25 -7.54 -8.58
C PRO A 316 -9.59 -8.70 -7.65
N ALA A 317 -9.55 -8.45 -6.33
CA ALA A 317 -9.89 -9.42 -5.29
C ALA A 317 -11.25 -9.09 -4.68
N GLY A 318 -12.01 -10.11 -4.29
CA GLY A 318 -13.29 -9.95 -3.58
C GLY A 318 -14.52 -9.69 -4.45
N LEU A 319 -14.36 -9.13 -5.65
CA LEU A 319 -15.50 -8.72 -6.50
C LEU A 319 -16.36 -9.87 -7.03
N GLU A 320 -15.78 -11.05 -7.24
CA GLU A 320 -16.48 -12.19 -7.86
C GLU A 320 -17.74 -12.59 -7.11
N LYS A 321 -17.75 -12.44 -5.79
CA LYS A 321 -18.89 -12.78 -4.92
C LYS A 321 -20.09 -11.86 -5.11
N PHE A 322 -19.87 -10.66 -5.66
CA PHE A 322 -20.88 -9.61 -5.80
C PHE A 322 -21.32 -9.40 -7.24
N ARG A 323 -20.87 -10.25 -8.15
CA ARG A 323 -21.28 -10.19 -9.56
C ARG A 323 -22.71 -10.70 -9.72
N HIS A 324 -23.64 -9.80 -10.01
CA HIS A 324 -25.05 -10.14 -10.22
C HIS A 324 -25.33 -10.73 -11.61
N SER A 325 -24.63 -10.24 -12.64
CA SER A 325 -24.84 -10.65 -14.03
C SER A 325 -23.58 -10.45 -14.86
N SER A 326 -23.53 -11.13 -15.99
CA SER A 326 -22.44 -10.99 -16.97
C SER A 326 -23.05 -11.01 -18.36
N TYR A 327 -22.68 -10.06 -19.20
CA TYR A 327 -23.14 -9.93 -20.57
C TYR A 327 -21.96 -9.84 -21.51
N PRO A 328 -21.98 -10.55 -22.66
CA PRO A 328 -21.04 -10.27 -23.73
C PRO A 328 -21.30 -8.85 -24.24
N ILE A 329 -20.23 -8.12 -24.52
CA ILE A 329 -20.31 -6.79 -25.11
C ILE A 329 -20.01 -6.92 -26.60
N GLU A 330 -20.96 -6.49 -27.40
CA GLU A 330 -20.81 -6.31 -28.85
C GLU A 330 -20.71 -4.82 -29.17
N ASN A 331 -20.33 -4.47 -30.41
CA ASN A 331 -20.28 -3.08 -30.86
C ASN A 331 -21.59 -2.35 -30.53
N HIS A 332 -21.47 -1.17 -29.92
CA HIS A 332 -22.61 -0.32 -29.52
C HIS A 332 -23.54 -0.89 -28.44
N THR A 333 -23.05 -1.77 -27.57
CA THR A 333 -23.82 -2.24 -26.41
C THR A 333 -23.99 -1.11 -25.39
N THR A 334 -25.24 -0.86 -24.97
CA THR A 334 -25.54 0.08 -23.90
C THR A 334 -25.97 -0.69 -22.64
N ILE A 335 -25.24 -0.52 -21.56
CA ILE A 335 -25.55 -1.10 -20.25
C ILE A 335 -25.90 0.04 -19.30
N ARG A 336 -27.04 -0.06 -18.63
CA ARG A 336 -27.46 0.88 -17.57
C ARG A 336 -27.26 0.22 -16.23
N THR A 337 -26.20 0.62 -15.55
CA THR A 337 -25.86 0.13 -14.21
C THR A 337 -25.11 1.21 -13.44
N GLU A 338 -25.11 1.13 -12.13
CA GLU A 338 -24.38 2.04 -11.27
C GLU A 338 -22.92 1.59 -11.06
N THR A 339 -22.68 0.29 -11.14
CA THR A 339 -21.35 -0.31 -11.00
C THR A 339 -21.18 -1.41 -12.04
N PHE A 340 -19.97 -1.54 -12.59
CA PHE A 340 -19.67 -2.61 -13.56
C PHE A 340 -18.17 -2.96 -13.54
N GLY A 341 -17.87 -4.16 -14.01
CA GLY A 341 -16.54 -4.60 -14.38
C GLY A 341 -16.50 -4.93 -15.87
N LEU A 342 -15.51 -4.47 -16.59
CA LEU A 342 -15.27 -4.80 -17.99
C LEU A 342 -14.10 -5.78 -18.07
N LYS A 343 -14.31 -6.91 -18.75
CA LYS A 343 -13.24 -7.85 -19.09
C LYS A 343 -13.08 -7.87 -20.61
N VAL A 344 -11.90 -7.51 -21.06
CA VAL A 344 -11.50 -7.62 -22.47
C VAL A 344 -10.47 -8.75 -22.57
N SER A 345 -10.61 -9.60 -23.59
CA SER A 345 -9.63 -10.62 -23.88
C SER A 345 -9.46 -10.75 -25.39
N GLY A 346 -8.22 -10.83 -25.85
CA GLY A 346 -7.89 -10.88 -27.27
C GLY A 346 -6.42 -11.23 -27.51
N LYS A 347 -6.04 -11.35 -28.77
CA LYS A 347 -4.65 -11.44 -29.19
C LYS A 347 -4.34 -10.19 -30.02
N GLY A 348 -3.21 -9.52 -29.72
CA GLY A 348 -2.76 -8.31 -30.38
C GLY A 348 -3.25 -7.01 -29.70
N ASP A 349 -2.91 -5.87 -30.27
CA ASP A 349 -3.26 -4.56 -29.75
C ASP A 349 -4.77 -4.31 -29.85
N ALA A 350 -5.34 -3.83 -28.75
CA ALA A 350 -6.75 -3.43 -28.71
C ALA A 350 -6.88 -2.00 -28.19
N THR A 351 -7.61 -1.17 -28.93
CA THR A 351 -8.00 0.16 -28.47
C THR A 351 -9.45 0.12 -27.99
N VAL A 352 -9.68 0.51 -26.75
CA VAL A 352 -11.02 0.62 -26.18
C VAL A 352 -11.34 2.10 -25.98
N SER A 353 -12.39 2.58 -26.65
CA SER A 353 -12.88 3.95 -26.50
C SER A 353 -14.16 3.96 -25.68
N TYR A 354 -14.20 4.77 -24.65
CA TYR A 354 -15.40 4.99 -23.85
C TYR A 354 -16.00 6.35 -24.15
N THR A 355 -17.31 6.38 -24.36
CA THR A 355 -18.07 7.62 -24.41
C THR A 355 -19.13 7.59 -23.33
N HIS A 356 -19.17 8.60 -22.46
CA HIS A 356 -20.16 8.78 -21.40
C HIS A 356 -20.19 7.70 -20.32
N LEU A 357 -19.07 7.41 -19.69
CA LEU A 357 -19.07 6.73 -18.41
C LEU A 357 -19.66 7.66 -17.36
N ARG A 358 -20.93 7.38 -16.94
CA ARG A 358 -21.59 8.05 -15.82
C ARG A 358 -21.54 7.22 -14.54
N ALA A 359 -20.67 6.22 -14.49
CA ALA A 359 -20.43 5.49 -13.26
C ALA A 359 -19.57 6.35 -12.32
N HIS A 360 -19.94 6.37 -11.05
CA HIS A 360 -19.14 7.00 -10.01
C HIS A 360 -17.82 6.24 -9.76
N GLU A 361 -17.64 5.11 -10.39
CA GLU A 361 -16.48 4.26 -10.27
C GLU A 361 -16.15 3.62 -11.61
N THR A 362 -14.94 3.82 -12.05
CA THR A 362 -14.33 3.13 -13.17
C THR A 362 -13.30 2.15 -12.61
N LEU A 363 -13.37 0.88 -12.98
CA LEU A 363 -12.20 0.02 -12.92
C LEU A 363 -11.22 0.55 -13.99
N MET A 364 -10.44 1.54 -13.62
CA MET A 364 -9.26 1.91 -14.38
C MET A 364 -8.16 0.94 -13.97
N ASN A 365 -7.55 0.32 -14.92
CA ASN A 365 -6.44 -0.64 -14.90
C ASN A 365 -6.89 -2.06 -15.27
N LEU A 366 -6.95 -2.25 -16.54
CA LEU A 366 -6.86 -3.56 -17.16
C LEU A 366 -5.45 -3.76 -17.71
#